data_1baf421878854e3fc7700a0ca61680c8
#
_entry.id   1baf421878854e3fc7700a0ca61680c8
#
_cell.length_a   1.000
_cell.length_b   1.000
_cell.length_c   1.000
_cell.angle_alpha   90.00
_cell.angle_beta   90.00
_cell.angle_gamma   90.00
#
_symmetry.space_group_name_H-M   'P 1'
#
loop_
_entity.id
_entity.type
_entity.pdbx_description
1 polymer ?
#
loop_
_entity_poly.entity_id
_entity_poly.type
_entity_poly.pdbx_seq_one_letter_code
_entity_poly.pdbx_strand_id
1 'polypeptide(L)'
;NDNSITPEIFQQEFKFSHNPLNLNSISFSQIAPDCIRINITLNTRKYNLLAKLNTWQKNNTNSENDNFDSCTTIFYENPYANYGWQNNKLNLKLVYNQGIFIDTLEFNYYNHQLYLHYNPTPSFIIRTKPHYLISDPIK
;
A
#
# COMPACT_ATOMS: atom_id res chain seq x y z
N ASN A 1 -12.32 18.50 -5.23
CA ASN A 1 -11.59 18.09 -5.20
C ASN A 1 -10.43 18.62 -5.02
N ASP A 2 -9.89 18.77 -4.15
CA ASP A 2 -8.87 19.33 -3.84
C ASP A 2 -7.77 18.50 -3.89
N ASN A 3 -7.00 18.68 -4.77
CA ASN A 3 -5.97 17.96 -4.85
C ASN A 3 -4.83 18.50 -4.37
N SER A 4 -4.87 19.48 -3.72
CA SER A 4 -3.75 20.14 -3.19
C SER A 4 -3.15 19.34 -2.19
N ILE A 5 -3.45 18.14 -2.02
CA ILE A 5 -3.06 17.46 -0.99
C ILE A 5 -1.77 17.03 -1.14
N THR A 6 -0.97 17.42 -0.44
CA THR A 6 0.23 16.93 -0.01
C THR A 6 1.04 16.32 -1.07
N PRO A 7 1.60 17.03 -1.92
CA PRO A 7 2.62 16.54 -2.78
C PRO A 7 3.76 15.94 -2.00
N GLU A 8 3.88 16.32 -0.77
CA GLU A 8 4.99 15.80 0.00
C GLU A 8 4.99 14.31 0.13
N ILE A 9 3.83 13.68 0.10
CA ILE A 9 3.79 12.25 0.22
C ILE A 9 4.43 11.59 -0.99
N PHE A 10 4.56 12.28 -2.12
CA PHE A 10 5.09 11.72 -3.32
C PHE A 10 6.59 11.92 -3.49
N GLN A 11 7.27 12.48 -2.51
CA GLN A 11 8.66 12.83 -2.71
C GLN A 11 9.57 12.15 -1.72
N GLN A 12 9.07 11.18 -1.01
CA GLN A 12 9.85 10.64 0.09
C GLN A 12 9.69 9.14 0.18
N GLU A 13 10.67 8.49 0.76
CA GLU A 13 10.56 7.10 1.10
C GLU A 13 10.32 7.02 2.59
N PHE A 14 9.28 6.33 2.99
CA PHE A 14 8.93 6.19 4.39
C PHE A 14 9.45 4.85 4.88
N LYS A 15 10.24 4.86 5.92
CA LYS A 15 10.81 3.64 6.48
C LYS A 15 10.12 3.30 7.78
N PHE A 16 10.00 2.03 8.07
CA PHE A 16 9.33 1.57 9.26
C PHE A 16 10.27 0.70 10.08
N SER A 17 10.30 0.94 11.37
CA SER A 17 11.02 0.06 12.27
C SER A 17 10.30 -1.28 12.33
N HIS A 18 10.88 -2.24 12.98
CA HIS A 18 10.31 -3.58 13.09
C HIS A 18 8.82 -3.52 13.43
N ASN A 19 8.03 -4.24 12.70
CA ASN A 19 6.58 -4.21 12.87
C ASN A 19 5.97 -5.55 12.46
N PRO A 20 4.73 -5.79 12.87
CA PRO A 20 4.11 -7.11 12.61
C PRO A 20 3.88 -7.45 11.14
N LEU A 21 3.85 -6.46 10.27
CA LEU A 21 3.63 -6.72 8.86
C LEU A 21 4.94 -6.94 8.11
N ASN A 22 6.06 -6.76 8.76
CA ASN A 22 7.39 -6.85 8.15
C ASN A 22 7.53 -5.84 7.01
N LEU A 23 6.87 -4.71 7.16
CA LEU A 23 6.94 -3.64 6.17
C LEU A 23 8.21 -2.84 6.45
N ASN A 24 9.10 -2.78 5.48
CA ASN A 24 10.34 -2.05 5.65
C ASN A 24 10.23 -0.62 5.13
N SER A 25 9.63 -0.44 3.98
CA SER A 25 9.52 0.89 3.42
C SER A 25 8.41 0.97 2.40
N ILE A 26 7.96 2.19 2.14
CA ILE A 26 6.97 2.46 1.13
C ILE A 26 7.24 3.83 0.55
N SER A 27 7.04 3.97 -0.73
CA SER A 27 7.15 5.27 -1.38
C SER A 27 6.11 5.37 -2.48
N PHE A 28 5.79 6.61 -2.84
CA PHE A 28 4.75 6.89 -3.81
C PHE A 28 5.29 7.82 -4.88
N SER A 29 4.88 7.63 -6.12
CA SER A 29 5.23 8.53 -7.20
C SER A 29 4.01 8.79 -8.04
N GLN A 30 3.79 10.03 -8.41
CA GLN A 30 2.69 10.36 -9.30
C GLN A 30 3.21 10.25 -10.72
N ILE A 31 2.69 9.33 -11.51
CA ILE A 31 3.17 9.16 -12.85
C ILE A 31 2.23 9.72 -13.89
N ALA A 32 1.03 10.02 -13.53
CA ALA A 32 0.06 10.68 -14.40
C ALA A 32 -0.99 11.32 -13.50
N PRO A 33 -1.81 12.22 -13.99
CA PRO A 33 -2.79 12.87 -13.12
C PRO A 33 -3.73 11.90 -12.42
N ASP A 34 -3.95 10.74 -13.00
CA ASP A 34 -4.86 9.76 -12.40
C ASP A 34 -4.17 8.45 -12.07
N CYS A 35 -2.86 8.44 -11.97
CA CYS A 35 -2.14 7.19 -11.72
C CYS A 35 -0.93 7.41 -10.83
N ILE A 36 -0.81 6.56 -9.82
CA ILE A 36 0.35 6.60 -8.93
C ILE A 36 1.04 5.25 -8.93
N ARG A 37 2.33 5.29 -8.64
CA ARG A 37 3.11 4.07 -8.43
C ARG A 37 3.41 3.97 -6.94
N ILE A 38 3.25 2.80 -6.40
CA ILE A 38 3.54 2.55 -5.00
C ILE A 38 4.61 1.47 -4.93
N ASN A 39 5.72 1.78 -4.30
CA ASN A 39 6.80 0.81 -4.11
C ASN A 39 6.79 0.38 -2.66
N ILE A 40 6.69 -0.90 -2.42
CA ILE A 40 6.58 -1.47 -1.10
C ILE A 40 7.66 -2.52 -0.91
N THR A 41 8.38 -2.46 0.19
CA THR A 41 9.36 -3.47 0.52
C THR A 41 8.93 -4.19 1.79
N LEU A 42 8.74 -5.51 1.68
CA LEU A 42 8.39 -6.36 2.80
C LEU A 42 9.52 -7.35 2.98
N ASN A 43 10.23 -7.25 4.05
CA ASN A 43 11.45 -8.05 4.26
C ASN A 43 12.38 -7.80 3.08
N THR A 44 12.59 -8.80 2.24
CA THR A 44 13.46 -8.63 1.11
C THR A 44 12.68 -8.59 -0.20
N ARG A 45 11.35 -8.64 -0.14
CA ARG A 45 10.53 -8.65 -1.35
C ARG A 45 10.09 -7.25 -1.70
N LYS A 46 10.13 -6.94 -2.97
CA LYS A 46 9.72 -5.63 -3.44
C LYS A 46 8.52 -5.74 -4.33
N TYR A 47 7.54 -4.90 -4.07
CA TYR A 47 6.34 -4.82 -4.86
C TYR A 47 6.28 -3.45 -5.51
N ASN A 48 5.91 -3.42 -6.77
CA ASN A 48 5.78 -2.17 -7.50
C ASN A 48 4.39 -2.16 -8.08
N LEU A 49 3.51 -1.39 -7.52
CA LEU A 49 2.12 -1.38 -7.90
C LEU A 49 1.74 -0.08 -8.57
N LEU A 50 0.84 -0.17 -9.53
CA LEU A 50 0.21 1.01 -10.12
C LEU A 50 -1.23 1.03 -9.67
N ALA A 51 -1.72 2.19 -9.29
CA ALA A 51 -3.12 2.37 -8.90
C ALA A 51 -3.70 3.54 -9.64
N LYS A 52 -4.95 3.41 -10.05
CA LYS A 52 -5.62 4.48 -10.76
C LYS A 52 -6.60 5.19 -9.86
N LEU A 53 -6.81 6.47 -10.13
CA LEU A 53 -7.70 7.28 -9.33
C LEU A 53 -9.14 6.89 -9.63
N ASN A 54 -9.82 6.40 -8.62
CA ASN A 54 -11.25 6.07 -8.69
C ASN A 54 -11.60 5.08 -9.79
N THR A 55 -10.67 4.31 -10.27
CA THR A 55 -10.94 3.23 -11.19
C THR A 55 -9.88 2.15 -10.93
N TRP A 56 -9.89 1.07 -11.68
CA TRP A 56 -9.03 -0.06 -11.36
C TRP A 56 -7.89 -0.21 -12.34
N GLN A 57 -6.72 -0.52 -11.80
CA GLN A 57 -5.53 -0.80 -12.59
C GLN A 57 -5.09 -2.21 -12.30
N LYS A 58 -5.01 -3.03 -13.34
CA LYS A 58 -4.53 -4.39 -13.18
C LYS A 58 -3.01 -4.36 -13.04
N ASN A 59 -2.51 -5.13 -12.11
CA ASN A 59 -1.08 -5.23 -11.90
C ASN A 59 -0.59 -6.63 -12.16
N ASN A 60 0.63 -6.76 -12.63
CA ASN A 60 1.26 -8.03 -12.79
C ASN A 60 2.50 -8.02 -11.91
N THR A 61 2.37 -8.56 -10.72
CA THR A 61 3.44 -8.53 -9.75
C THR A 61 4.12 -9.88 -9.61
N ASN A 62 3.90 -10.78 -10.54
CA ASN A 62 4.52 -12.09 -10.46
C ASN A 62 6.01 -11.97 -10.45
N SER A 63 6.62 -12.69 -9.59
CA SER A 63 8.05 -12.79 -9.54
C SER A 63 8.39 -14.23 -9.68
N GLU A 64 9.26 -14.52 -10.60
CA GLU A 64 9.63 -15.84 -10.79
C GLU A 64 10.33 -16.42 -9.65
N ASN A 65 10.87 -15.62 -8.83
CA ASN A 65 11.66 -16.11 -7.75
C ASN A 65 10.90 -16.24 -6.47
N ASP A 66 9.62 -16.07 -6.50
CA ASP A 66 8.90 -16.02 -5.29
C ASP A 66 8.61 -17.33 -4.73
N ASN A 67 9.10 -17.59 -3.60
CA ASN A 67 8.60 -18.65 -2.79
C ASN A 67 7.51 -18.05 -1.97
N PHE A 68 6.42 -17.80 -2.61
CA PHE A 68 5.35 -17.05 -2.02
C PHE A 68 4.66 -17.86 -0.95
N ASP A 69 4.65 -17.35 0.25
CA ASP A 69 3.99 -18.01 1.35
C ASP A 69 2.73 -17.25 1.66
N SER A 70 1.61 -17.70 1.18
CA SER A 70 0.37 -16.98 1.32
C SER A 70 -0.13 -16.93 2.74
N CYS A 71 0.45 -17.71 3.61
CA CYS A 71 0.02 -17.67 5.00
C CYS A 71 0.61 -16.50 5.76
N THR A 72 1.75 -15.98 5.28
CA THR A 72 2.42 -14.92 6.00
C THR A 72 2.53 -13.64 5.21
N THR A 73 2.12 -13.64 3.96
CA THR A 73 2.25 -12.47 3.12
C THR A 73 0.99 -11.62 3.20
N ILE A 74 1.14 -10.34 3.39
CA ILE A 74 -0.01 -9.47 3.46
C ILE A 74 -0.50 -9.10 2.05
N PHE A 75 0.38 -9.16 1.04
CA PHE A 75 -0.04 -8.85 -0.30
C PHE A 75 0.02 -10.10 -1.16
N TYR A 76 -1.00 -10.32 -1.94
CA TYR A 76 -1.02 -11.40 -2.90
C TYR A 76 -0.57 -10.87 -4.25
N GLU A 77 -0.40 -11.74 -5.20
CA GLU A 77 0.06 -11.33 -6.52
C GLU A 77 -1.05 -10.80 -7.39
N ASN A 78 -0.67 -9.94 -8.29
CA ASN A 78 -1.54 -9.47 -9.38
C ASN A 78 -2.81 -8.79 -8.92
N PRO A 79 -2.72 -7.82 -8.04
CA PRO A 79 -3.95 -7.14 -7.60
C PRO A 79 -4.45 -6.14 -8.64
N TYR A 80 -5.74 -5.88 -8.57
CA TYR A 80 -6.29 -4.69 -9.20
C TYR A 80 -6.25 -3.61 -8.13
N ALA A 81 -5.80 -2.43 -8.49
CA ALA A 81 -5.59 -1.37 -7.51
C ALA A 81 -6.26 -0.09 -7.91
N ASN A 82 -6.91 0.55 -6.95
CA ASN A 82 -7.35 1.92 -7.16
C ASN A 82 -7.02 2.74 -5.93
N TYR A 83 -7.01 4.04 -6.10
CA TYR A 83 -6.79 4.91 -4.97
C TYR A 83 -7.74 6.10 -5.05
N GLY A 84 -7.87 6.78 -3.96
CA GLY A 84 -8.65 8.01 -3.89
C GLY A 84 -8.20 8.81 -2.70
N TRP A 85 -8.64 10.05 -2.64
CA TRP A 85 -8.33 10.93 -1.52
C TRP A 85 -9.61 11.16 -0.74
N GLN A 86 -9.50 11.10 0.59
CA GLN A 86 -10.62 11.38 1.43
C GLN A 86 -10.11 12.01 2.69
N ASN A 87 -10.53 13.21 2.99
CA ASN A 87 -10.10 13.93 4.19
C ASN A 87 -8.58 14.01 4.27
N ASN A 88 -7.95 14.31 3.15
CA ASN A 88 -6.49 14.43 3.06
C ASN A 88 -5.76 13.13 3.32
N LYS A 89 -6.43 12.02 3.22
CA LYS A 89 -5.79 10.72 3.36
C LYS A 89 -5.83 10.02 2.02
N LEU A 90 -4.76 9.29 1.73
CA LEU A 90 -4.69 8.49 0.52
C LEU A 90 -5.27 7.12 0.84
N ASN A 91 -6.29 6.72 0.14
CA ASN A 91 -6.89 5.42 0.35
C ASN A 91 -6.56 4.54 -0.83
N LEU A 92 -5.91 3.42 -0.58
CA LEU A 92 -5.52 2.47 -1.59
C LEU A 92 -6.33 1.20 -1.37
N LYS A 93 -6.91 0.67 -2.43
CA LYS A 93 -7.64 -0.58 -2.33
C LYS A 93 -7.04 -1.57 -3.29
N LEU A 94 -6.72 -2.74 -2.81
CA LEU A 94 -6.15 -3.81 -3.61
C LEU A 94 -7.11 -5.00 -3.59
N VAL A 95 -7.51 -5.44 -4.77
CA VAL A 95 -8.44 -6.55 -4.89
C VAL A 95 -7.72 -7.70 -5.56
N TYR A 96 -7.78 -8.86 -4.95
CA TYR A 96 -7.06 -10.03 -5.41
C TYR A 96 -8.03 -11.16 -5.73
N ASN A 97 -7.58 -12.04 -6.59
CA ASN A 97 -8.20 -13.34 -6.74
C ASN A 97 -9.70 -13.25 -6.94
N GLN A 98 -10.11 -12.53 -7.95
CA GLN A 98 -11.49 -12.40 -8.33
C GLN A 98 -12.36 -11.77 -7.25
N GLY A 99 -11.77 -10.94 -6.46
CA GLY A 99 -12.54 -10.21 -5.47
C GLY A 99 -12.74 -10.90 -4.13
N ILE A 100 -12.12 -12.05 -3.94
CA ILE A 100 -12.28 -12.75 -2.67
C ILE A 100 -11.53 -12.05 -1.55
N PHE A 101 -10.36 -11.48 -1.85
CA PHE A 101 -9.58 -10.78 -0.84
C PHE A 101 -9.42 -9.33 -1.23
N ILE A 102 -9.63 -8.45 -0.29
CA ILE A 102 -9.48 -7.02 -0.51
C ILE A 102 -8.66 -6.44 0.62
N ASP A 103 -7.60 -5.73 0.29
CA ASP A 103 -6.84 -5.00 1.28
C ASP A 103 -7.13 -3.52 1.10
N THR A 104 -7.43 -2.85 2.18
CA THR A 104 -7.61 -1.41 2.19
C THR A 104 -6.49 -0.80 3.01
N LEU A 105 -5.78 0.14 2.43
CA LEU A 105 -4.71 0.81 3.13
C LEU A 105 -5.01 2.31 3.11
N GLU A 106 -4.99 2.91 4.29
CA GLU A 106 -5.23 4.34 4.39
C GLU A 106 -3.94 4.96 4.87
N PHE A 107 -3.46 5.96 4.14
CA PHE A 107 -2.22 6.61 4.47
C PHE A 107 -2.47 8.07 4.80
N ASN A 108 -1.90 8.52 5.91
CA ASN A 108 -2.00 9.91 6.33
C ASN A 108 -0.59 10.42 6.63
N TYR A 109 -0.17 11.47 5.93
CA TYR A 109 1.13 12.05 6.18
C TYR A 109 0.94 13.23 7.11
N TYR A 110 1.56 13.20 8.26
CA TYR A 110 1.40 14.24 9.25
C TYR A 110 2.66 14.31 10.08
N ASN A 111 3.14 15.51 10.27
CA ASN A 111 4.27 15.77 11.18
C ASN A 111 5.48 14.91 10.86
N HIS A 112 5.83 14.86 9.58
CA HIS A 112 7.02 14.17 9.08
C HIS A 112 6.97 12.65 9.27
N GLN A 113 5.79 12.11 9.43
CA GLN A 113 5.62 10.66 9.52
C GLN A 113 4.43 10.21 8.70
N LEU A 114 4.49 8.99 8.21
CA LEU A 114 3.36 8.40 7.51
C LEU A 114 2.65 7.46 8.46
N TYR A 115 1.34 7.65 8.58
CA TYR A 115 0.50 6.79 9.40
C TYR A 115 -0.25 5.88 8.46
N LEU A 116 -0.16 4.58 8.68
CA LEU A 116 -0.80 3.59 7.83
C LEU A 116 -1.81 2.79 8.62
N HIS A 117 -3.01 2.68 8.08
CA HIS A 117 -3.98 1.75 8.63
C HIS A 117 -4.21 0.68 7.58
N TYR A 118 -3.82 -0.54 7.88
CA TYR A 118 -3.97 -1.67 6.98
C TYR A 118 -5.17 -2.49 7.45
N ASN A 119 -6.14 -2.69 6.54
CA ASN A 119 -7.37 -3.37 6.90
C ASN A 119 -7.68 -4.43 5.85
N PRO A 120 -7.36 -5.69 6.11
CA PRO A 120 -7.65 -6.77 5.16
C PRO A 120 -9.10 -7.23 5.30
N THR A 121 -9.69 -7.64 4.19
CA THR A 121 -11.06 -8.17 4.18
C THR A 121 -11.14 -9.35 3.23
N PRO A 122 -11.63 -10.51 3.65
CA PRO A 122 -12.00 -10.82 5.03
C PRO A 122 -10.75 -11.07 5.87
N SER A 123 -10.93 -10.90 7.14
CA SER A 123 -9.85 -11.04 8.07
C SER A 123 -9.88 -12.46 8.59
N PHE A 124 -9.45 -13.41 7.82
CA PHE A 124 -9.44 -14.79 8.24
C PHE A 124 -8.27 -15.09 9.14
N ILE A 125 -8.25 -16.23 9.71
CA ILE A 125 -7.23 -16.64 10.60
C ILE A 125 -5.86 -16.48 10.04
N ILE A 126 -5.65 -16.86 8.80
CA ILE A 126 -4.33 -16.78 8.27
C ILE A 126 -4.03 -15.43 7.69
N ARG A 127 -5.02 -14.58 7.51
CA ARG A 127 -4.76 -13.22 7.08
C ARG A 127 -4.51 -12.39 8.30
N THR A 128 -3.71 -11.38 8.17
CA THR A 128 -3.44 -10.55 9.30
C THR A 128 -4.67 -9.77 9.71
N LYS A 129 -4.68 -9.36 10.93
CA LYS A 129 -5.71 -8.50 11.43
C LYS A 129 -5.42 -7.10 10.99
N PRO A 130 -6.36 -6.18 11.19
CA PRO A 130 -6.06 -4.78 10.96
C PRO A 130 -4.88 -4.30 11.80
N HIS A 131 -4.06 -3.47 11.22
CA HIS A 131 -2.88 -2.95 11.91
C HIS A 131 -2.71 -1.47 11.65
N TYR A 132 -2.16 -0.77 12.63
CA TYR A 132 -1.80 0.62 12.48
C TYR A 132 -0.29 0.71 12.61
N LEU A 133 0.34 1.32 11.64
CA LEU A 133 1.79 1.50 11.66
C LEU A 133 2.13 2.97 11.50
N ILE A 134 3.24 3.37 12.08
CA ILE A 134 3.73 4.73 11.94
C ILE A 134 5.16 4.65 11.44
N SER A 135 5.47 5.38 10.40
CA SER A 135 6.83 5.36 9.87
C SER A 135 7.78 6.07 10.82
N ASP A 136 9.05 5.84 10.61
CA ASP A 136 10.07 6.56 11.36
C ASP A 136 10.02 8.02 10.90
N PRO A 137 10.34 8.97 11.77
CA PRO A 137 10.29 10.37 11.37
C PRO A 137 11.29 10.69 10.28
N ILE A 138 10.89 11.57 9.37
CA ILE A 138 11.76 12.01 8.31
C ILE A 138 12.46 13.27 8.81
N LYS A 139 13.75 13.30 8.67
CA LYS A 139 14.54 14.42 9.19
C LYS A 139 14.71 15.53 8.20
#